data_a265cacfff18915bc62d70b4feec6f60
#
_entry.id   a265cacfff18915bc62d70b4feec6f60
#
_cell.length_a   1.000
_cell.length_b   1.000
_cell.length_c   1.000
_cell.angle_alpha   90.00
_cell.angle_beta   90.00
_cell.angle_gamma   90.00
#
_symmetry.space_group_name_H-M   'P 1'
#
loop_
_entity.id
_entity.type
_entity.pdbx_description
1 polymer ?
#
loop_
_entity_poly.entity_id
_entity_poly.type
_entity_poly.pdbx_seq_one_letter_code
_entity_poly.pdbx_strand_id
1 'polypeptide(L)'
;MKQTFAQAISSTLSEEMRRDDKIIVYGEDVAEMGGIFTATRGIYEEFGAKRCISTPIAEGAIVGSAIGAAVTGLRPVVERMYSDFQLVAFNELFHSLGKWKFMHGEAYKLPLVVRCAGGYSFGAGPEHSNTFECLFTHAPGLTIITPSNVYDAKGLLRSAIRSDSPVLFYEHKQLYKTKMEVPEEEYCIPIGKADIKREG
;
A
#
# COMPACT_ATOMS: atom_id res chain seq x y z
N MET A 1 -13.93 -16.37 -7.22
CA MET A 1 -14.69 -15.70 -6.10
C MET A 1 -14.97 -14.24 -6.44
N LYS A 2 -16.17 -13.72 -6.15
CA LYS A 2 -16.51 -12.30 -6.40
C LYS A 2 -16.11 -11.44 -5.20
N GLN A 3 -15.24 -10.44 -5.40
CA GLN A 3 -14.76 -9.54 -4.34
C GLN A 3 -14.96 -8.08 -4.73
N THR A 4 -15.07 -7.19 -3.72
CA THR A 4 -14.86 -5.76 -3.93
C THR A 4 -13.37 -5.45 -3.93
N PHE A 5 -12.99 -4.26 -4.42
CA PHE A 5 -11.60 -3.80 -4.38
C PHE A 5 -11.06 -3.76 -2.93
N ALA A 6 -11.85 -3.23 -1.98
CA ALA A 6 -11.48 -3.25 -0.55
C ALA A 6 -11.28 -4.68 -0.02
N GLN A 7 -12.17 -5.61 -0.38
CA GLN A 7 -12.03 -7.02 0.01
C GLN A 7 -10.81 -7.69 -0.60
N ALA A 8 -10.44 -7.35 -1.83
CA ALA A 8 -9.22 -7.86 -2.46
C ALA A 8 -7.97 -7.38 -1.72
N ILE A 9 -7.94 -6.12 -1.28
CA ILE A 9 -6.85 -5.60 -0.45
C ILE A 9 -6.79 -6.33 0.89
N SER A 10 -7.89 -6.37 1.66
CA SER A 10 -7.89 -7.01 3.00
C SER A 10 -7.57 -8.50 2.92
N SER A 11 -8.12 -9.23 1.95
CA SER A 11 -7.81 -10.66 1.78
C SER A 11 -6.34 -10.90 1.42
N THR A 12 -5.75 -10.06 0.55
CA THR A 12 -4.33 -10.15 0.21
C THR A 12 -3.45 -9.90 1.43
N LEU A 13 -3.76 -8.88 2.24
CA LEU A 13 -3.04 -8.61 3.48
C LEU A 13 -3.11 -9.80 4.44
N SER A 14 -4.30 -10.37 4.68
CA SER A 14 -4.46 -11.55 5.53
C SER A 14 -3.69 -12.75 5.00
N GLU A 15 -3.77 -13.04 3.71
CA GLU A 15 -3.07 -14.15 3.07
C GLU A 15 -1.55 -14.00 3.24
N GLU A 16 -1.00 -12.82 2.98
CA GLU A 16 0.44 -12.56 3.12
C GLU A 16 0.91 -12.54 4.59
N MET A 17 0.11 -12.01 5.50
CA MET A 17 0.43 -12.03 6.94
C MET A 17 0.40 -13.44 7.54
N ARG A 18 -0.43 -14.35 7.02
CA ARG A 18 -0.37 -15.78 7.38
C ARG A 18 0.90 -16.45 6.86
N ARG A 19 1.34 -16.06 5.66
CA ARG A 19 2.53 -16.61 5.01
C ARG A 19 3.85 -16.16 5.68
N ASP A 20 3.90 -14.93 6.17
CA ASP A 20 5.13 -14.32 6.69
C ASP A 20 4.84 -13.53 7.98
N ASP A 21 5.40 -13.95 9.08
CA ASP A 21 5.22 -13.36 10.42
C ASP A 21 5.91 -11.99 10.57
N LYS A 22 6.80 -11.64 9.67
CA LYS A 22 7.46 -10.33 9.61
C LYS A 22 6.58 -9.22 9.03
N ILE A 23 5.46 -9.56 8.39
CA ILE A 23 4.56 -8.56 7.84
C ILE A 23 3.73 -7.95 8.98
N ILE A 24 3.79 -6.63 9.09
CA ILE A 24 2.98 -5.83 10.00
C ILE A 24 2.17 -4.80 9.19
N VAL A 25 0.95 -4.55 9.62
CA VAL A 25 0.07 -3.53 9.02
C VAL A 25 -0.14 -2.44 10.06
N TYR A 26 0.10 -1.19 9.71
CA TYR A 26 -0.22 -0.10 10.61
C TYR A 26 -0.49 1.22 9.88
N GLY A 27 -1.11 2.15 10.57
CA GLY A 27 -1.49 3.45 10.04
C GLY A 27 -2.72 4.01 10.72
N GLU A 28 -3.36 4.94 10.07
CA GLU A 28 -4.51 5.66 10.62
C GLU A 28 -5.77 4.78 10.55
N ASP A 29 -6.38 4.50 11.71
CA ASP A 29 -7.64 3.74 11.89
C ASP A 29 -7.66 2.31 11.30
N VAL A 30 -6.50 1.72 11.06
CA VAL A 30 -6.39 0.41 10.36
C VAL A 30 -6.80 -0.79 11.22
N ALA A 31 -6.76 -0.67 12.55
CA ALA A 31 -7.05 -1.78 13.46
C ALA A 31 -8.57 -1.95 13.64
N GLU A 32 -9.14 -1.47 14.73
CA GLU A 32 -10.53 -1.73 15.12
C GLU A 32 -11.55 -1.26 14.09
N MET A 33 -11.27 -0.16 13.36
CA MET A 33 -12.15 0.35 12.32
C MET A 33 -11.99 -0.38 10.99
N GLY A 34 -10.87 -1.06 10.77
CA GLY A 34 -10.56 -1.73 9.51
C GLY A 34 -10.22 -0.76 8.37
N GLY A 35 -9.70 0.42 8.71
CA GLY A 35 -9.44 1.53 7.78
C GLY A 35 -10.70 2.26 7.32
N ILE A 36 -10.56 3.52 6.91
CA ILE A 36 -11.69 4.38 6.50
C ILE A 36 -12.49 3.80 5.32
N PHE A 37 -11.85 3.03 4.46
CA PHE A 37 -12.48 2.36 3.31
C PHE A 37 -12.66 0.85 3.51
N THR A 38 -12.52 0.38 4.75
CA THR A 38 -12.63 -1.05 5.14
C THR A 38 -11.61 -1.96 4.45
N ALA A 39 -10.51 -1.38 3.97
CA ALA A 39 -9.47 -2.11 3.24
C ALA A 39 -8.53 -2.93 4.13
N THR A 40 -8.64 -2.78 5.48
CA THR A 40 -7.93 -3.59 6.47
C THR A 40 -8.88 -4.34 7.42
N ARG A 41 -10.17 -4.41 7.05
CA ARG A 41 -11.18 -5.11 7.87
C ARG A 41 -10.81 -6.58 8.08
N GLY A 42 -10.88 -7.05 9.32
CA GLY A 42 -10.58 -8.42 9.71
C GLY A 42 -9.12 -8.67 10.07
N ILE A 43 -8.21 -7.75 9.74
CA ILE A 43 -6.78 -7.91 10.02
C ILE A 43 -6.50 -7.85 11.53
N TYR A 44 -7.10 -6.89 12.23
CA TYR A 44 -6.89 -6.76 13.67
C TYR A 44 -7.45 -7.94 14.46
N GLU A 45 -8.64 -8.40 14.08
CA GLU A 45 -9.31 -9.55 14.72
C GLU A 45 -8.49 -10.84 14.56
N GLU A 46 -7.80 -11.01 13.44
CA GLU A 46 -7.02 -12.21 13.16
C GLU A 46 -5.61 -12.15 13.74
N PHE A 47 -4.91 -11.01 13.63
CA PHE A 47 -3.47 -10.90 13.92
C PHE A 47 -3.17 -10.14 15.22
N GLY A 48 -4.14 -9.42 15.77
CA GLY A 48 -4.03 -8.69 17.03
C GLY A 48 -3.14 -7.46 16.99
N ALA A 49 -3.08 -6.76 18.11
CA ALA A 49 -2.41 -5.46 18.26
C ALA A 49 -0.89 -5.46 18.02
N LYS A 50 -0.25 -6.62 17.98
CA LYS A 50 1.20 -6.69 17.68
C LYS A 50 1.49 -6.61 16.18
N ARG A 51 0.53 -6.94 15.34
CA ARG A 51 0.72 -7.01 13.89
C ARG A 51 -0.24 -6.11 13.09
N CYS A 52 -1.30 -5.59 13.73
CA CYS A 52 -2.19 -4.60 13.15
C CYS A 52 -2.35 -3.45 14.15
N ILE A 53 -1.84 -2.27 13.84
CA ILE A 53 -1.64 -1.18 14.81
C ILE A 53 -2.25 0.11 14.28
N SER A 54 -3.28 0.65 14.94
CA SER A 54 -3.72 2.02 14.67
C SER A 54 -2.75 3.03 15.26
N THR A 55 -2.43 4.05 14.49
CA THR A 55 -1.55 5.16 14.90
C THR A 55 -2.34 6.46 15.04
N PRO A 56 -1.82 7.43 15.79
CA PRO A 56 -2.25 8.81 15.61
C PRO A 56 -2.00 9.30 14.17
N ILE A 57 -2.65 10.41 13.79
CA ILE A 57 -2.39 11.11 12.52
C ILE A 57 -1.03 11.77 12.63
N ALA A 58 -0.01 11.15 12.05
CA ALA A 58 1.38 11.61 12.08
C ALA A 58 2.15 11.03 10.89
N GLU A 59 1.87 11.48 9.70
CA GLU A 59 2.28 10.87 8.44
C GLU A 59 3.78 10.70 8.30
N GLY A 60 4.57 11.71 8.71
CA GLY A 60 6.03 11.60 8.73
C GLY A 60 6.52 10.51 9.67
N ALA A 61 5.91 10.37 10.87
CA ALA A 61 6.25 9.35 11.83
C ALA A 61 5.86 7.94 11.34
N ILE A 62 4.70 7.80 10.68
CA ILE A 62 4.25 6.52 10.10
C ILE A 62 5.26 6.03 9.06
N VAL A 63 5.65 6.88 8.11
CA VAL A 63 6.61 6.48 7.07
C VAL A 63 8.02 6.30 7.65
N GLY A 64 8.47 7.22 8.50
CA GLY A 64 9.80 7.15 9.10
C GLY A 64 10.01 5.89 9.95
N SER A 65 9.02 5.54 10.78
CA SER A 65 9.06 4.30 11.57
C SER A 65 9.00 3.04 10.68
N ALA A 66 8.27 3.10 9.56
CA ALA A 66 8.21 2.01 8.59
C ALA A 66 9.58 1.74 7.94
N ILE A 67 10.31 2.79 7.60
CA ILE A 67 11.69 2.65 7.11
C ILE A 67 12.55 1.94 8.17
N GLY A 68 12.50 2.39 9.42
CA GLY A 68 13.23 1.76 10.52
C GLY A 68 12.84 0.30 10.72
N ALA A 69 11.56 -0.02 10.70
CA ALA A 69 11.07 -1.40 10.82
C ALA A 69 11.55 -2.28 9.65
N ALA A 70 11.53 -1.78 8.41
CA ALA A 70 12.01 -2.53 7.27
C ALA A 70 13.52 -2.79 7.33
N VAL A 71 14.31 -1.81 7.75
CA VAL A 71 15.77 -1.95 7.91
C VAL A 71 16.13 -2.96 9.00
N THR A 72 15.28 -3.09 10.02
CA THR A 72 15.48 -4.07 11.12
C THR A 72 14.92 -5.46 10.83
N GLY A 73 14.40 -5.69 9.60
CA GLY A 73 14.03 -7.01 9.11
C GLY A 73 12.53 -7.32 9.10
N LEU A 74 11.67 -6.36 9.44
CA LEU A 74 10.23 -6.48 9.25
C LEU A 74 9.82 -6.15 7.79
N ARG A 75 8.58 -6.43 7.45
CA ARG A 75 7.96 -6.08 6.16
C ARG A 75 6.70 -5.25 6.42
N PRO A 76 6.85 -3.95 6.70
CA PRO A 76 5.72 -3.10 7.01
C PRO A 76 4.89 -2.80 5.76
N VAL A 77 3.57 -2.86 5.94
CA VAL A 77 2.57 -2.32 5.01
C VAL A 77 1.83 -1.23 5.76
N VAL A 78 2.08 0.01 5.39
CA VAL A 78 1.46 1.15 6.08
C VAL A 78 0.34 1.74 5.25
N GLU A 79 -0.76 2.11 5.92
CA GLU A 79 -1.88 2.81 5.30
C GLU A 79 -1.88 4.27 5.75
N ARG A 80 -2.06 5.16 4.79
CA ARG A 80 -2.15 6.60 5.05
C ARG A 80 -3.40 7.18 4.40
N MET A 81 -4.13 7.95 5.13
CA MET A 81 -5.25 8.77 4.69
C MET A 81 -4.80 10.22 4.55
N TYR A 82 -4.82 10.81 3.41
CA TYR A 82 -5.06 10.40 2.03
C TYR A 82 -3.78 10.66 1.22
N SER A 83 -3.81 10.45 -0.12
CA SER A 83 -2.66 10.80 -0.98
C SER A 83 -2.24 12.26 -0.85
N ASP A 84 -3.17 13.15 -0.55
CA ASP A 84 -2.98 14.58 -0.28
C ASP A 84 -1.95 14.82 0.84
N PHE A 85 -2.03 14.05 1.91
CA PHE A 85 -1.14 14.20 3.08
C PHE A 85 0.20 13.45 2.95
N GLN A 86 0.49 12.88 1.77
CA GLN A 86 1.85 12.45 1.46
C GLN A 86 2.83 13.63 1.44
N LEU A 87 2.34 14.84 1.21
CA LEU A 87 3.16 16.04 1.29
C LEU A 87 3.66 16.32 2.72
N VAL A 88 2.94 15.90 3.76
CA VAL A 88 3.40 16.00 5.16
C VAL A 88 4.57 15.06 5.43
N ALA A 89 4.63 13.90 4.77
CA ALA A 89 5.73 12.94 4.85
C ALA A 89 6.66 13.01 3.62
N PHE A 90 6.72 14.15 2.95
CA PHE A 90 7.45 14.27 1.68
C PHE A 90 8.93 13.93 1.82
N ASN A 91 9.57 14.39 2.89
CA ASN A 91 10.98 14.10 3.14
C ASN A 91 11.22 12.58 3.33
N GLU A 92 10.39 11.90 4.12
CA GLU A 92 10.48 10.47 4.38
C GLU A 92 10.26 9.66 3.12
N LEU A 93 9.28 10.05 2.30
CA LEU A 93 8.97 9.36 1.05
C LEU A 93 10.01 9.64 -0.05
N PHE A 94 10.30 10.91 -0.29
CA PHE A 94 11.11 11.31 -1.45
C PHE A 94 12.61 11.12 -1.20
N HIS A 95 13.11 11.54 -0.04
CA HIS A 95 14.53 11.44 0.30
C HIS A 95 14.86 10.10 0.96
N SER A 96 14.27 9.83 2.11
CA SER A 96 14.67 8.68 2.90
C SER A 96 14.30 7.37 2.19
N LEU A 97 13.05 7.21 1.76
CA LEU A 97 12.59 5.99 1.10
C LEU A 97 13.10 5.92 -0.35
N GLY A 98 12.89 6.99 -1.12
CA GLY A 98 13.18 7.02 -2.55
C GLY A 98 14.66 6.94 -2.92
N LYS A 99 15.56 7.29 -2.00
CA LYS A 99 17.01 7.28 -2.25
C LYS A 99 17.76 6.24 -1.41
N TRP A 100 17.05 5.46 -0.60
CA TRP A 100 17.68 4.54 0.37
C TRP A 100 18.74 3.64 -0.26
N LYS A 101 18.35 2.90 -1.30
CA LYS A 101 19.25 1.96 -1.97
C LYS A 101 20.45 2.65 -2.62
N PHE A 102 20.24 3.84 -3.15
CA PHE A 102 21.32 4.62 -3.74
C PHE A 102 22.34 5.09 -2.70
N MET A 103 21.86 5.55 -1.53
CA MET A 103 22.72 6.06 -0.45
C MET A 103 23.45 4.95 0.32
N HIS A 104 22.83 3.78 0.47
CA HIS A 104 23.34 2.72 1.35
C HIS A 104 23.78 1.46 0.58
N GLY A 105 23.61 1.42 -0.75
CA GLY A 105 23.94 0.28 -1.61
C GLY A 105 22.81 -0.75 -1.71
N GLU A 106 22.86 -1.55 -2.78
CA GLU A 106 21.82 -2.53 -3.11
C GLU A 106 21.73 -3.71 -2.12
N ALA A 107 22.77 -3.90 -1.31
CA ALA A 107 22.75 -4.94 -0.27
C ALA A 107 21.66 -4.72 0.80
N TYR A 108 21.19 -3.49 0.95
CA TYR A 108 20.19 -3.13 1.92
C TYR A 108 18.79 -3.19 1.30
N LYS A 109 18.09 -4.29 1.58
CA LYS A 109 16.68 -4.46 1.23
C LYS A 109 15.82 -3.47 2.01
N LEU A 110 14.78 -2.97 1.37
CA LEU A 110 13.81 -2.09 2.01
C LEU A 110 12.39 -2.53 1.63
N PRO A 111 11.92 -3.67 2.15
CA PRO A 111 10.61 -4.23 1.85
C PRO A 111 9.50 -3.45 2.57
N LEU A 112 9.06 -2.37 1.98
CA LEU A 112 8.07 -1.46 2.55
C LEU A 112 7.02 -1.13 1.50
N VAL A 113 5.74 -1.28 1.87
CA VAL A 113 4.60 -0.82 1.05
C VAL A 113 3.91 0.33 1.77
N VAL A 114 3.81 1.47 1.11
CA VAL A 114 3.00 2.60 1.56
C VAL A 114 1.74 2.65 0.71
N ARG A 115 0.61 2.28 1.30
CA ARG A 115 -0.71 2.35 0.70
C ARG A 115 -1.35 3.70 0.98
N CYS A 116 -2.03 4.26 0.01
CA CYS A 116 -2.79 5.49 0.21
C CYS A 116 -4.01 5.57 -0.71
N ALA A 117 -5.11 6.06 -0.16
CA ALA A 117 -6.31 6.37 -0.91
C ALA A 117 -6.15 7.71 -1.63
N GLY A 118 -6.29 7.72 -2.96
CA GLY A 118 -6.13 8.91 -3.80
C GLY A 118 -7.33 9.17 -4.72
N GLY A 119 -7.25 10.25 -5.48
CA GLY A 119 -8.27 10.63 -6.43
C GLY A 119 -9.52 11.26 -5.81
N TYR A 120 -10.39 11.79 -6.66
CA TYR A 120 -11.60 12.43 -6.19
C TYR A 120 -12.65 11.41 -5.70
N SER A 121 -13.52 11.83 -4.78
CA SER A 121 -14.61 11.02 -4.25
C SER A 121 -15.66 11.90 -3.57
N PHE A 122 -16.93 11.71 -3.89
CA PHE A 122 -18.11 12.19 -3.13
C PHE A 122 -18.09 13.64 -2.61
N GLY A 123 -17.39 14.57 -3.25
CA GLY A 123 -17.32 15.95 -2.78
C GLY A 123 -16.51 16.15 -1.51
N ALA A 124 -15.44 15.38 -1.31
CA ALA A 124 -14.56 15.45 -0.14
C ALA A 124 -13.72 16.75 -0.04
N GLY A 125 -13.93 17.69 -0.97
CA GLY A 125 -13.21 18.96 -1.02
C GLY A 125 -11.83 18.87 -1.67
N PRO A 126 -11.16 20.00 -1.88
CA PRO A 126 -9.89 20.05 -2.60
C PRO A 126 -8.73 19.40 -1.84
N GLU A 127 -8.81 19.36 -0.51
CA GLU A 127 -7.74 18.79 0.33
C GLU A 127 -7.75 17.26 0.40
N HIS A 128 -8.80 16.61 -0.14
CA HIS A 128 -8.98 15.16 -0.10
C HIS A 128 -9.25 14.56 -1.48
N SER A 129 -8.87 15.24 -2.56
CA SER A 129 -9.26 14.81 -3.91
C SER A 129 -8.12 14.82 -4.92
N ASN A 130 -6.88 14.98 -4.47
CA ASN A 130 -5.72 15.06 -5.34
C ASN A 130 -5.15 13.68 -5.70
N THR A 131 -4.33 13.69 -6.75
CA THR A 131 -3.52 12.57 -7.23
C THR A 131 -2.08 13.05 -7.34
N PHE A 132 -1.19 12.44 -6.55
CA PHE A 132 0.20 12.86 -6.47
C PHE A 132 1.18 11.81 -7.00
N GLU A 133 0.72 10.82 -7.73
CA GLU A 133 1.54 9.74 -8.28
C GLU A 133 2.71 10.28 -9.09
N CYS A 134 2.44 11.26 -9.97
CA CYS A 134 3.46 11.84 -10.84
C CYS A 134 4.57 12.58 -10.08
N LEU A 135 4.27 13.13 -8.89
CA LEU A 135 5.26 13.82 -8.07
C LEU A 135 6.35 12.86 -7.60
N PHE A 136 5.96 11.66 -7.20
CA PHE A 136 6.88 10.65 -6.68
C PHE A 136 7.60 9.86 -7.77
N THR A 137 7.19 9.96 -9.03
CA THR A 137 7.94 9.38 -10.16
C THR A 137 9.33 10.00 -10.35
N HIS A 138 9.56 11.18 -9.77
CA HIS A 138 10.88 11.81 -9.74
C HIS A 138 11.84 11.20 -8.69
N ALA A 139 11.36 10.33 -7.81
CA ALA A 139 12.19 9.64 -6.82
C ALA A 139 12.67 8.28 -7.37
N PRO A 140 13.95 8.14 -7.76
CA PRO A 140 14.40 7.03 -8.62
C PRO A 140 14.35 5.64 -7.96
N GLY A 141 14.26 5.57 -6.63
CA GLY A 141 14.20 4.31 -5.89
C GLY A 141 12.80 3.83 -5.55
N LEU A 142 11.76 4.58 -5.92
CA LEU A 142 10.36 4.22 -5.65
C LEU A 142 9.74 3.47 -6.82
N THR A 143 9.03 2.40 -6.50
CA THR A 143 8.07 1.78 -7.41
C THR A 143 6.68 2.33 -7.12
N ILE A 144 5.97 2.82 -8.14
CA ILE A 144 4.64 3.37 -8.00
C ILE A 144 3.65 2.45 -8.70
N ILE A 145 2.62 2.03 -7.98
CA ILE A 145 1.58 1.13 -8.46
C ILE A 145 0.21 1.78 -8.29
N THR A 146 -0.57 1.80 -9.36
CA THR A 146 -1.93 2.37 -9.41
C THR A 146 -2.88 1.34 -10.05
N PRO A 147 -3.37 0.33 -9.31
CA PRO A 147 -4.25 -0.69 -9.87
C PRO A 147 -5.58 -0.08 -10.29
N SER A 148 -6.09 -0.50 -11.44
CA SER A 148 -7.33 0.03 -12.03
C SER A 148 -8.56 -0.87 -11.85
N ASN A 149 -8.38 -2.07 -11.32
CA ASN A 149 -9.44 -3.05 -11.09
C ASN A 149 -9.10 -4.00 -9.93
N VAL A 150 -10.07 -4.84 -9.56
CA VAL A 150 -9.95 -5.74 -8.39
C VAL A 150 -8.88 -6.82 -8.60
N TYR A 151 -8.78 -7.38 -9.82
CA TYR A 151 -7.77 -8.40 -10.15
C TYR A 151 -6.36 -7.83 -10.02
N ASP A 152 -6.13 -6.67 -10.62
CA ASP A 152 -4.83 -6.00 -10.56
C ASP A 152 -4.48 -5.61 -9.10
N ALA A 153 -5.45 -5.10 -8.33
CA ALA A 153 -5.24 -4.76 -6.93
C ALA A 153 -4.74 -5.96 -6.11
N LYS A 154 -5.40 -7.12 -6.24
CA LYS A 154 -5.02 -8.35 -5.53
C LYS A 154 -3.62 -8.81 -5.92
N GLY A 155 -3.36 -8.98 -7.21
CA GLY A 155 -2.09 -9.52 -7.71
C GLY A 155 -0.90 -8.57 -7.57
N LEU A 156 -1.10 -7.27 -7.81
CA LEU A 156 -0.03 -6.27 -7.67
C LEU A 156 0.29 -5.97 -6.20
N LEU A 157 -0.70 -5.94 -5.30
CA LEU A 157 -0.43 -5.75 -3.87
C LEU A 157 0.41 -6.91 -3.32
N ARG A 158 0.09 -8.15 -3.70
CA ARG A 158 0.90 -9.31 -3.33
C ARG A 158 2.33 -9.19 -3.84
N SER A 159 2.50 -8.79 -5.09
CA SER A 159 3.84 -8.56 -5.66
C SER A 159 4.58 -7.45 -4.94
N ALA A 160 3.89 -6.37 -4.56
CA ALA A 160 4.46 -5.27 -3.80
C ALA A 160 4.94 -5.71 -2.42
N ILE A 161 4.11 -6.47 -1.68
CA ILE A 161 4.46 -6.99 -0.34
C ILE A 161 5.67 -7.93 -0.41
N ARG A 162 5.79 -8.73 -1.46
CA ARG A 162 6.90 -9.66 -1.67
C ARG A 162 8.15 -9.00 -2.24
N SER A 163 8.07 -7.75 -2.69
CA SER A 163 9.22 -7.00 -3.19
C SER A 163 10.21 -6.66 -2.07
N ASP A 164 11.49 -6.66 -2.39
CA ASP A 164 12.55 -6.15 -1.51
C ASP A 164 12.88 -4.66 -1.77
N SER A 165 12.03 -3.99 -2.55
CA SER A 165 12.13 -2.57 -2.88
C SER A 165 10.89 -1.83 -2.40
N PRO A 166 11.01 -0.54 -2.05
CA PRO A 166 9.88 0.24 -1.56
C PRO A 166 8.84 0.50 -2.65
N VAL A 167 7.58 0.37 -2.28
CA VAL A 167 6.44 0.56 -3.18
C VAL A 167 5.48 1.59 -2.60
N LEU A 168 5.08 2.56 -3.42
CA LEU A 168 3.91 3.40 -3.19
C LEU A 168 2.72 2.79 -3.94
N PHE A 169 1.69 2.40 -3.21
CA PHE A 169 0.52 1.72 -3.74
C PHE A 169 -0.70 2.62 -3.62
N TYR A 170 -1.12 3.22 -4.74
CA TYR A 170 -2.23 4.16 -4.79
C TYR A 170 -3.53 3.45 -5.08
N GLU A 171 -4.54 3.70 -4.24
CA GLU A 171 -5.87 3.11 -4.33
C GLU A 171 -6.88 4.20 -4.66
N HIS A 172 -7.42 4.20 -5.90
CA HIS A 172 -8.39 5.22 -6.27
C HIS A 172 -9.70 5.02 -5.49
N LYS A 173 -10.13 6.04 -4.76
CA LYS A 173 -11.27 5.97 -3.82
C LYS A 173 -12.56 5.44 -4.42
N GLN A 174 -12.84 5.75 -5.69
CA GLN A 174 -14.04 5.24 -6.37
C GLN A 174 -14.02 3.74 -6.64
N LEU A 175 -12.84 3.10 -6.63
CA LEU A 175 -12.73 1.68 -6.90
C LEU A 175 -13.10 0.79 -5.71
N TYR A 176 -13.05 1.28 -4.47
CA TYR A 176 -13.22 0.43 -3.28
C TYR A 176 -14.51 -0.41 -3.27
N LYS A 177 -15.59 0.11 -3.86
CA LYS A 177 -16.88 -0.59 -3.95
C LYS A 177 -17.08 -1.36 -5.26
N THR A 178 -16.17 -1.23 -6.23
CA THR A 178 -16.26 -1.98 -7.48
C THR A 178 -16.06 -3.47 -7.23
N LYS A 179 -16.79 -4.30 -7.97
CA LYS A 179 -16.78 -5.77 -7.80
C LYS A 179 -16.29 -6.45 -9.06
N MET A 180 -15.48 -7.49 -8.89
CA MET A 180 -14.99 -8.30 -9.99
C MET A 180 -14.83 -9.76 -9.55
N GLU A 181 -14.96 -10.71 -10.47
CA GLU A 181 -14.53 -12.08 -10.24
C GLU A 181 -13.00 -12.15 -10.25
N VAL A 182 -12.44 -12.75 -9.22
CA VAL A 182 -10.99 -12.98 -9.10
C VAL A 182 -10.71 -14.46 -8.83
N PRO A 183 -9.55 -14.98 -9.25
CA PRO A 183 -9.15 -16.35 -8.91
C PRO A 183 -9.15 -16.58 -7.39
N GLU A 184 -9.48 -17.80 -6.98
CA GLU A 184 -9.36 -18.24 -5.58
C GLU A 184 -7.91 -18.64 -5.28
N GLU A 185 -7.24 -19.17 -6.29
CA GLU A 185 -5.83 -19.54 -6.19
C GLU A 185 -4.95 -18.29 -6.03
N GLU A 186 -3.83 -18.49 -5.38
CA GLU A 186 -2.81 -17.46 -5.23
C GLU A 186 -2.21 -17.08 -6.59
N TYR A 187 -2.13 -15.77 -6.86
CA TYR A 187 -1.43 -15.26 -8.03
C TYR A 187 -0.70 -13.95 -7.72
N CYS A 188 0.38 -13.72 -8.45
CA CYS A 188 1.13 -12.46 -8.48
C CYS A 188 1.08 -11.88 -9.88
N ILE A 189 1.03 -10.57 -9.98
CA ILE A 189 1.21 -9.84 -11.24
C ILE A 189 2.62 -9.25 -11.23
N PRO A 190 3.47 -9.58 -12.22
CA PRO A 190 4.81 -9.02 -12.31
C PRO A 190 4.78 -7.51 -12.45
N ILE A 191 5.46 -6.80 -11.55
CA ILE A 191 5.58 -5.33 -11.60
C ILE A 191 6.40 -4.94 -12.84
N GLY A 192 5.94 -3.91 -13.57
CA GLY A 192 6.62 -3.41 -14.77
C GLY A 192 6.30 -4.19 -16.07
N LYS A 193 5.47 -5.23 -16.01
CA LYS A 193 5.00 -5.94 -17.19
C LYS A 193 3.66 -5.39 -17.66
N ALA A 194 3.62 -4.96 -18.92
CA ALA A 194 2.37 -4.50 -19.54
C ALA A 194 1.40 -5.65 -19.81
N ASP A 195 0.12 -5.35 -19.78
CA ASP A 195 -0.96 -6.23 -20.18
C ASP A 195 -1.71 -5.63 -21.38
N ILE A 196 -1.87 -6.41 -22.44
CA ILE A 196 -2.57 -5.99 -23.66
C ILE A 196 -4.06 -6.16 -23.43
N LYS A 197 -4.76 -5.07 -23.17
CA LYS A 197 -6.22 -5.07 -22.96
C LYS A 197 -7.03 -5.11 -24.25
N ARG A 198 -6.46 -4.64 -25.35
CA ARG A 198 -7.06 -4.66 -26.68
C ARG A 198 -5.95 -4.66 -27.72
N GLU A 199 -5.98 -5.63 -28.62
CA GLU A 199 -5.12 -5.65 -29.79
C GLU A 199 -5.55 -4.56 -30.79
N GLY A 200 -4.58 -3.91 -31.43
CA GLY A 200 -4.80 -2.88 -32.45
C GLY A 200 -5.15 -3.47 -33.81
#